data_c6550226ef40402c0e9bb4b9d0d49a95
#
_entry.id   c6550226ef40402c0e9bb4b9d0d49a95
#
_cell.length_a   1.000
_cell.length_b   1.000
_cell.length_c   1.000
_cell.angle_alpha   90.00
_cell.angle_beta   90.00
_cell.angle_gamma   90.00
#
_symmetry.space_group_name_H-M   'P 1'
#
loop_
_entity.id
_entity.type
_entity.pdbx_description
1 polymer ?
#
loop_
_entity_poly.entity_id
_entity_poly.type
_entity_poly.pdbx_seq_one_letter_code
_entity_poly.pdbx_strand_id
1 'polypeptide(L)'
;MRACLVQDTWEESVSLYNTRWQTKKMFCHNRNLFWGVVVASATLSFSASAHQTFLLPDKFQYSELETVSVALTSALTFPNMENGPTEDRIASFFASVGNRALEDVSFEEGETALTMRFTSERTGAATFAISSKPRAGEIPPEDVALYLDEIEADESVRAAFDALPGSPPLQRSYAKHAKTFLCIAMCEDADNLASPVGQKLEFVAGAGARSLQLLLDGEPLAGKQVTIVPLNGEMATVATDEEGKVLVDETMSGVVMLSAVWITLPDQPNGVYHSDYATLTVDLGQLP
;
A
#
# COMPACT_ATOMS: atom_id res chain seq x y z
N MET A 1 24.34 -45.84 26.79
CA MET A 1 23.55 -46.94 26.21
C MET A 1 22.62 -47.50 27.26
N ARG A 2 21.38 -47.30 27.14
CA ARG A 2 20.25 -48.13 27.53
C ARG A 2 18.95 -47.43 27.09
N ALA A 3 18.30 -48.01 26.11
CA ALA A 3 17.03 -47.61 25.59
C ALA A 3 15.93 -48.03 26.57
N CYS A 4 14.91 -47.20 26.76
CA CYS A 4 13.61 -47.62 27.29
C CYS A 4 12.58 -47.50 26.19
N LEU A 5 12.07 -48.62 25.77
CA LEU A 5 10.91 -48.79 24.93
C LEU A 5 9.65 -48.51 25.74
N VAL A 6 8.72 -47.77 25.16
CA VAL A 6 7.33 -47.70 25.63
C VAL A 6 6.46 -48.37 24.59
N GLN A 7 5.74 -49.38 25.02
CA GLN A 7 4.73 -50.09 24.25
C GLN A 7 3.35 -49.49 24.52
N ASP A 8 2.64 -49.15 23.49
CA ASP A 8 1.22 -48.78 23.51
C ASP A 8 0.35 -50.03 23.59
N THR A 9 -0.64 -50.00 24.46
CA THR A 9 -1.83 -50.84 24.34
C THR A 9 -3.07 -50.02 24.68
N TRP A 10 -4.00 -49.97 23.75
CA TRP A 10 -5.34 -49.44 23.87
C TRP A 10 -6.24 -50.44 24.56
N GLU A 11 -7.08 -50.01 25.51
CA GLU A 11 -8.39 -50.61 25.76
C GLU A 11 -9.35 -49.57 26.37
N GLU A 12 -10.50 -49.48 25.73
CA GLU A 12 -11.68 -48.71 26.13
C GLU A 12 -12.36 -49.34 27.34
N SER A 13 -12.83 -48.54 28.28
CA SER A 13 -14.20 -48.71 28.81
C SER A 13 -14.59 -47.61 29.78
N VAL A 14 -15.81 -47.24 29.69
CA VAL A 14 -16.64 -46.28 30.40
C VAL A 14 -16.73 -46.58 31.88
N SER A 15 -16.64 -45.58 32.77
CA SER A 15 -17.61 -45.34 33.87
C SER A 15 -17.15 -44.32 34.92
N LEU A 16 -18.02 -43.45 35.18
CA LEU A 16 -18.32 -42.48 36.22
C LEU A 16 -17.62 -42.62 37.62
N TYR A 17 -17.44 -41.47 38.24
CA TYR A 17 -17.31 -41.13 39.67
C TYR A 17 -15.93 -40.92 40.30
N ASN A 18 -15.71 -39.64 40.52
CA ASN A 18 -15.23 -39.02 41.79
C ASN A 18 -13.92 -39.48 42.48
N THR A 19 -13.15 -38.45 42.79
CA THR A 19 -12.35 -38.23 44.01
C THR A 19 -10.84 -38.46 43.98
N ARG A 20 -10.20 -37.37 44.34
CA ARG A 20 -9.06 -37.29 45.28
C ARG A 20 -7.65 -37.37 44.70
N TRP A 21 -7.07 -36.19 44.55
CA TRP A 21 -5.62 -36.01 44.35
C TRP A 21 -4.84 -36.47 45.58
N GLN A 22 -3.93 -37.41 45.38
CA GLN A 22 -2.85 -37.69 46.30
C GLN A 22 -1.50 -37.36 45.64
N THR A 23 -0.82 -36.40 46.23
CA THR A 23 0.56 -36.06 45.92
C THR A 23 1.53 -37.11 46.44
N LYS A 24 2.25 -37.78 45.56
CA LYS A 24 3.46 -38.53 45.95
C LYS A 24 4.69 -37.66 45.68
N LYS A 25 5.33 -37.22 46.77
CA LYS A 25 6.66 -36.62 46.73
C LYS A 25 7.70 -37.75 46.54
N MET A 26 8.44 -37.64 45.45
CA MET A 26 9.68 -38.41 45.31
C MET A 26 10.85 -37.45 45.37
N PHE A 27 11.65 -37.61 46.44
CA PHE A 27 12.93 -36.91 46.61
C PHE A 27 13.98 -37.62 45.74
N CYS A 28 14.64 -36.90 44.87
CA CYS A 28 15.93 -37.27 44.30
C CYS A 28 16.90 -36.13 44.48
N HIS A 29 18.04 -36.47 45.08
CA HIS A 29 19.13 -35.59 45.45
C HIS A 29 19.90 -35.07 44.23
N ASN A 30 20.04 -33.80 44.21
CA ASN A 30 21.13 -32.92 43.90
C ASN A 30 22.23 -33.36 42.92
N ARG A 31 22.31 -32.69 41.75
CA ARG A 31 23.59 -32.24 41.19
C ARG A 31 23.35 -31.06 40.27
N ASN A 32 23.87 -29.90 40.68
CA ASN A 32 23.85 -28.63 39.97
C ASN A 32 24.41 -28.78 38.55
N LEU A 33 23.55 -28.57 37.53
CA LEU A 33 23.93 -28.09 36.20
C LEU A 33 23.01 -26.90 35.90
N PHE A 34 23.57 -25.71 35.98
CA PHE A 34 22.95 -24.50 35.43
C PHE A 34 22.84 -24.69 33.91
N TRP A 35 21.66 -25.05 33.44
CA TRP A 35 21.28 -24.86 32.04
C TRP A 35 20.58 -23.52 31.97
N GLY A 36 21.33 -22.51 31.46
CA GLY A 36 20.74 -21.24 31.08
C GLY A 36 19.76 -21.48 29.95
N VAL A 37 18.47 -21.37 30.26
CA VAL A 37 17.42 -21.27 29.24
C VAL A 37 17.58 -19.90 28.62
N VAL A 38 18.23 -19.83 27.47
CA VAL A 38 18.19 -18.68 26.57
C VAL A 38 16.76 -18.66 26.00
N VAL A 39 15.88 -17.90 26.61
CA VAL A 39 14.61 -17.53 26.02
C VAL A 39 14.98 -16.58 24.86
N ALA A 40 15.08 -17.12 23.66
CA ALA A 40 15.10 -16.33 22.45
C ALA A 40 13.73 -15.65 22.35
N SER A 41 13.64 -14.41 22.84
CA SER A 41 12.52 -13.53 22.55
C SER A 41 12.56 -13.28 21.04
N ALA A 42 11.75 -14.01 20.28
CA ALA A 42 11.42 -13.65 18.92
C ALA A 42 10.64 -12.32 19.02
N THR A 43 11.34 -11.22 18.85
CA THR A 43 10.70 -9.92 18.58
C THR A 43 10.03 -10.09 17.22
N LEU A 44 8.72 -10.31 17.25
CA LEU A 44 7.89 -10.12 16.09
C LEU A 44 8.00 -8.62 15.74
N SER A 45 8.87 -8.31 14.81
CA SER A 45 8.88 -7.00 14.18
C SER A 45 7.54 -6.86 13.47
N PHE A 46 6.58 -6.20 14.11
CA PHE A 46 5.43 -5.69 13.40
C PHE A 46 5.97 -4.58 12.51
N SER A 47 6.14 -4.88 11.23
CA SER A 47 6.32 -3.85 10.23
C SER A 47 5.10 -2.95 10.34
N ALA A 48 5.28 -1.72 10.81
CA ALA A 48 4.24 -0.70 10.80
C ALA A 48 4.09 -0.23 9.35
N SER A 49 3.56 -1.11 8.49
CA SER A 49 3.31 -0.79 7.09
C SER A 49 2.35 0.39 7.02
N ALA A 50 2.81 1.49 6.43
CA ALA A 50 1.96 2.66 6.24
C ALA A 50 0.78 2.29 5.34
N HIS A 51 -0.46 2.49 5.81
CA HIS A 51 -1.66 2.23 5.01
C HIS A 51 -1.56 2.91 3.65
N GLN A 52 -1.59 2.12 2.59
CA GLN A 52 -1.67 2.62 1.21
C GLN A 52 -3.11 3.05 0.92
N THR A 53 -3.27 4.19 0.25
CA THR A 53 -4.58 4.67 -0.21
C THR A 53 -4.63 4.51 -1.71
N PHE A 54 -5.63 3.80 -2.22
CA PHE A 54 -5.73 3.48 -3.64
C PHE A 54 -7.18 3.52 -4.12
N LEU A 55 -7.33 3.69 -5.42
CA LEU A 55 -8.58 3.51 -6.15
C LEU A 55 -8.66 2.08 -6.68
N LEU A 56 -9.76 1.39 -6.41
CA LEU A 56 -10.00 0.04 -6.89
C LEU A 56 -11.36 -0.02 -7.59
N PRO A 57 -11.39 -0.11 -8.93
CA PRO A 57 -12.62 -0.41 -9.67
C PRO A 57 -13.10 -1.83 -9.36
N ASP A 58 -14.41 -2.06 -9.40
CA ASP A 58 -14.96 -3.42 -9.29
C ASP A 58 -14.58 -4.28 -10.51
N LYS A 59 -14.28 -3.65 -11.64
CA LYS A 59 -13.65 -4.23 -12.83
C LYS A 59 -12.95 -3.15 -13.66
N PHE A 60 -12.06 -3.52 -14.56
CA PHE A 60 -11.29 -2.59 -15.39
C PHE A 60 -11.86 -2.43 -16.80
N GLN A 61 -12.81 -3.28 -17.21
CA GLN A 61 -13.50 -3.22 -18.48
C GLN A 61 -15.01 -3.17 -18.26
N TYR A 62 -15.65 -2.14 -18.81
CA TYR A 62 -17.09 -1.91 -18.74
C TYR A 62 -17.71 -1.86 -20.14
N SER A 63 -18.99 -2.21 -20.22
CA SER A 63 -19.80 -1.96 -21.42
C SER A 63 -20.28 -0.50 -21.48
N GLU A 64 -20.67 -0.05 -22.65
CA GLU A 64 -21.37 1.22 -22.79
C GLU A 64 -22.64 1.25 -21.95
N LEU A 65 -22.94 2.40 -21.32
CA LEU A 65 -24.08 2.61 -20.42
C LEU A 65 -24.09 1.74 -19.15
N GLU A 66 -23.02 1.00 -18.91
CA GLU A 66 -22.87 0.28 -17.66
C GLU A 66 -22.48 1.23 -16.53
N THR A 67 -23.02 0.99 -15.33
CA THR A 67 -22.61 1.76 -14.15
C THR A 67 -21.20 1.34 -13.72
N VAL A 68 -20.30 2.29 -13.73
CA VAL A 68 -18.92 2.14 -13.22
C VAL A 68 -18.93 2.37 -11.72
N SER A 69 -18.21 1.55 -10.98
CA SER A 69 -18.04 1.66 -9.53
C SER A 69 -16.54 1.62 -9.21
N VAL A 70 -16.05 2.67 -8.54
CA VAL A 70 -14.65 2.80 -8.13
C VAL A 70 -14.60 3.09 -6.64
N ALA A 71 -13.94 2.23 -5.89
CA ALA A 71 -13.74 2.39 -4.45
C ALA A 71 -12.43 3.14 -4.16
N LEU A 72 -12.46 4.14 -3.29
CA LEU A 72 -11.29 4.72 -2.64
C LEU A 72 -11.18 4.13 -1.24
N THR A 73 -10.07 3.49 -0.93
CA THR A 73 -9.83 2.86 0.37
C THR A 73 -8.41 3.09 0.85
N SER A 74 -8.18 2.86 2.14
CA SER A 74 -6.84 2.77 2.72
C SER A 74 -6.70 1.45 3.45
N ALA A 75 -5.64 0.69 3.13
CA ALA A 75 -5.38 -0.61 3.72
C ALA A 75 -3.88 -0.87 3.91
N LEU A 76 -3.55 -1.81 4.79
CA LEU A 76 -2.17 -2.29 4.98
C LEU A 76 -1.71 -3.15 3.80
N THR A 77 -2.62 -3.86 3.17
CA THR A 77 -2.30 -4.81 2.10
C THR A 77 -3.28 -4.64 0.94
N PHE A 78 -2.75 -4.39 -0.25
CA PHE A 78 -3.52 -4.43 -1.50
C PHE A 78 -3.93 -5.88 -1.83
N PRO A 79 -5.16 -6.15 -2.25
CA PRO A 79 -6.27 -5.24 -2.56
C PRO A 79 -7.33 -5.14 -1.44
N ASN A 80 -6.97 -5.40 -0.18
CA ASN A 80 -7.93 -5.31 0.91
C ASN A 80 -8.54 -3.91 1.02
N MET A 81 -9.80 -3.83 1.40
CA MET A 81 -10.48 -2.57 1.70
C MET A 81 -10.75 -2.53 3.20
N GLU A 82 -10.06 -1.63 3.92
CA GLU A 82 -10.10 -1.61 5.38
C GLU A 82 -10.70 -0.32 5.93
N ASN A 83 -10.38 0.83 5.33
CA ASN A 83 -10.82 2.13 5.83
C ASN A 83 -11.29 3.03 4.68
N GLY A 84 -12.57 3.40 4.67
CA GLY A 84 -13.14 4.37 3.75
C GLY A 84 -12.89 5.80 4.25
N PRO A 85 -12.25 6.67 3.44
CA PRO A 85 -12.23 8.08 3.79
C PRO A 85 -13.61 8.69 3.60
N THR A 86 -13.91 9.75 4.34
CA THR A 86 -15.10 10.57 4.12
C THR A 86 -14.87 11.56 2.97
N GLU A 87 -15.92 12.01 2.31
CA GLU A 87 -15.85 12.93 1.16
C GLU A 87 -15.17 14.25 1.55
N ASP A 88 -15.37 14.74 2.77
CA ASP A 88 -14.74 15.96 3.28
C ASP A 88 -13.21 15.87 3.35
N ARG A 89 -12.64 14.66 3.28
CA ARG A 89 -11.18 14.44 3.22
C ARG A 89 -10.58 14.62 1.82
N ILE A 90 -11.41 14.75 0.79
CA ILE A 90 -10.97 14.96 -0.58
C ILE A 90 -10.58 16.43 -0.78
N ALA A 91 -9.37 16.67 -1.29
CA ALA A 91 -8.90 17.99 -1.70
C ALA A 91 -9.24 18.27 -3.16
N SER A 92 -9.05 17.27 -4.03
CA SER A 92 -9.39 17.34 -5.45
C SER A 92 -9.84 15.98 -5.97
N PHE A 93 -10.74 16.03 -6.92
CA PHE A 93 -11.25 14.89 -7.67
C PHE A 93 -11.21 15.21 -9.15
N PHE A 94 -10.75 14.25 -9.95
CA PHE A 94 -10.79 14.30 -11.40
C PHE A 94 -11.32 12.97 -11.94
N ALA A 95 -12.24 13.05 -12.89
CA ALA A 95 -12.70 11.89 -13.66
C ALA A 95 -12.95 12.30 -15.10
N SER A 96 -12.54 11.44 -16.04
CA SER A 96 -12.77 11.65 -17.48
C SER A 96 -12.96 10.34 -18.23
N VAL A 97 -13.66 10.43 -19.35
CA VAL A 97 -13.68 9.38 -20.39
C VAL A 97 -13.14 10.01 -21.67
N GLY A 98 -12.05 9.45 -22.19
CA GLY A 98 -11.24 10.15 -23.19
C GLY A 98 -10.79 11.50 -22.65
N ASN A 99 -10.86 12.54 -23.50
CA ASN A 99 -10.46 13.92 -23.14
C ASN A 99 -11.61 14.75 -22.53
N ARG A 100 -12.70 14.12 -22.05
CA ARG A 100 -13.86 14.84 -21.53
C ARG A 100 -14.10 14.50 -20.06
N ALA A 101 -14.12 15.55 -19.23
CA ALA A 101 -14.47 15.42 -17.82
C ALA A 101 -15.87 14.85 -17.63
N LEU A 102 -16.04 14.08 -16.55
CA LEU A 102 -17.33 13.62 -16.05
C LEU A 102 -17.83 14.62 -15.01
N GLU A 103 -19.09 15.02 -15.13
CA GLU A 103 -19.72 15.99 -14.22
C GLU A 103 -20.62 15.30 -13.20
N ASP A 104 -21.24 14.16 -13.58
CA ASP A 104 -22.24 13.45 -12.77
C ASP A 104 -21.62 12.19 -12.11
N VAL A 105 -20.72 12.38 -11.16
CA VAL A 105 -20.19 11.30 -10.33
C VAL A 105 -20.78 11.40 -8.93
N SER A 106 -21.44 10.35 -8.47
CA SER A 106 -21.97 10.25 -7.11
C SER A 106 -20.97 9.62 -6.16
N PHE A 107 -20.96 10.09 -4.90
CA PHE A 107 -20.15 9.56 -3.81
C PHE A 107 -21.03 8.88 -2.78
N GLU A 108 -20.60 7.73 -2.30
CA GLU A 108 -21.25 6.97 -1.23
C GLU A 108 -20.21 6.59 -0.19
N GLU A 109 -20.33 7.16 1.01
CA GLU A 109 -19.44 6.85 2.14
C GLU A 109 -19.78 5.49 2.73
N GLY A 110 -18.73 4.67 2.95
CA GLY A 110 -18.82 3.38 3.60
C GLY A 110 -17.70 3.20 4.60
N GLU A 111 -17.83 2.20 5.46
CA GLU A 111 -16.84 1.90 6.51
C GLU A 111 -15.47 1.56 5.90
N THR A 112 -15.45 0.78 4.83
CA THR A 112 -14.21 0.28 4.21
C THR A 112 -13.80 1.03 2.95
N ALA A 113 -14.69 1.80 2.34
CA ALA A 113 -14.41 2.56 1.12
C ALA A 113 -15.36 3.76 0.95
N LEU A 114 -14.87 4.81 0.29
CA LEU A 114 -15.68 5.83 -0.35
C LEU A 114 -15.88 5.39 -1.81
N THR A 115 -17.11 5.08 -2.19
CA THR A 115 -17.42 4.56 -3.52
C THR A 115 -17.93 5.66 -4.44
N MET A 116 -17.30 5.79 -5.61
CA MET A 116 -17.74 6.67 -6.70
C MET A 116 -18.50 5.86 -7.72
N ARG A 117 -19.67 6.39 -8.18
CA ARG A 117 -20.45 5.76 -9.23
C ARG A 117 -20.84 6.77 -10.30
N PHE A 118 -20.82 6.31 -11.54
CA PHE A 118 -21.32 7.06 -12.70
C PHE A 118 -21.73 6.08 -13.79
N THR A 119 -22.51 6.59 -14.74
CA THR A 119 -22.86 5.90 -15.98
C THR A 119 -22.43 6.78 -17.15
N SER A 120 -21.66 6.23 -18.10
CA SER A 120 -21.19 6.99 -19.27
C SER A 120 -21.86 6.51 -20.54
N GLU A 121 -22.37 7.48 -21.32
CA GLU A 121 -22.75 7.29 -22.72
C GLU A 121 -21.54 7.35 -23.66
N ARG A 122 -20.35 7.66 -23.12
CA ARG A 122 -19.13 7.77 -23.87
C ARG A 122 -18.28 6.54 -23.67
N THR A 123 -17.60 6.15 -24.73
CA THR A 123 -16.66 5.04 -24.77
C THR A 123 -15.22 5.56 -24.78
N GLY A 124 -14.26 4.74 -24.38
CA GLY A 124 -12.85 5.07 -24.38
C GLY A 124 -12.17 4.82 -23.05
N ALA A 125 -10.88 5.12 -23.00
CA ALA A 125 -10.09 5.05 -21.78
C ALA A 125 -10.54 6.11 -20.78
N ALA A 126 -10.74 5.71 -19.53
CA ALA A 126 -11.17 6.58 -18.44
C ALA A 126 -10.09 6.70 -17.38
N THR A 127 -9.97 7.91 -16.82
CA THR A 127 -9.07 8.23 -15.71
C THR A 127 -9.89 8.68 -14.52
N PHE A 128 -9.56 8.13 -13.33
CA PHE A 128 -10.02 8.61 -12.03
C PHE A 128 -8.83 8.97 -11.19
N ALA A 129 -8.86 10.13 -10.55
CA ALA A 129 -7.80 10.58 -9.68
C ALA A 129 -8.37 11.36 -8.49
N ILE A 130 -7.84 11.09 -7.31
CA ILE A 130 -8.20 11.77 -6.06
C ILE A 130 -6.92 12.20 -5.35
N SER A 131 -6.92 13.43 -4.83
CA SER A 131 -5.92 13.88 -3.86
C SER A 131 -6.58 14.16 -2.54
N SER A 132 -6.01 13.66 -1.44
CA SER A 132 -6.51 13.91 -0.10
C SER A 132 -6.07 15.29 0.42
N LYS A 133 -6.84 15.87 1.33
CA LYS A 133 -6.36 16.99 2.15
C LYS A 133 -5.18 16.54 3.00
N PRO A 134 -4.14 17.39 3.17
CA PRO A 134 -3.00 17.05 4.00
C PRO A 134 -3.41 16.71 5.44
N ARG A 135 -2.66 15.79 6.05
CA ARG A 135 -2.72 15.50 7.49
C ARG A 135 -1.38 15.79 8.12
N ALA A 136 -1.39 16.47 9.24
CA ALA A 136 -0.21 16.63 10.09
C ALA A 136 -0.10 15.48 11.09
N GLY A 137 1.11 15.18 11.51
CA GLY A 137 1.40 14.15 12.51
C GLY A 137 2.85 14.27 12.98
N GLU A 138 3.17 13.47 13.97
CA GLU A 138 4.50 13.35 14.54
C GLU A 138 4.90 11.88 14.58
N ILE A 139 6.15 11.60 14.23
CA ILE A 139 6.76 10.28 14.40
C ILE A 139 7.68 10.36 15.60
N PRO A 140 7.49 9.51 16.64
CA PRO A 140 8.38 9.47 17.79
C PRO A 140 9.83 9.17 17.38
N PRO A 141 10.84 9.68 18.10
CA PRO A 141 12.26 9.51 17.73
C PRO A 141 12.65 8.05 17.51
N GLU A 142 12.14 7.14 18.32
CA GLU A 142 12.39 5.68 18.24
C GLU A 142 11.85 5.03 16.96
N ASP A 143 10.81 5.62 16.34
CA ASP A 143 10.13 5.08 15.17
C ASP A 143 10.58 5.74 13.86
N VAL A 144 11.38 6.82 13.91
CA VAL A 144 11.73 7.59 12.70
C VAL A 144 12.50 6.76 11.69
N ALA A 145 13.50 5.99 12.15
CA ALA A 145 14.30 5.16 11.25
C ALA A 145 13.41 4.14 10.53
N LEU A 146 12.53 3.45 11.26
CA LEU A 146 11.59 2.50 10.70
C LEU A 146 10.63 3.18 9.70
N TYR A 147 10.08 4.35 10.09
CA TYR A 147 9.20 5.11 9.21
C TYR A 147 9.88 5.52 7.89
N LEU A 148 11.13 6.01 7.95
CA LEU A 148 11.88 6.39 6.74
C LEU A 148 12.24 5.18 5.87
N ASP A 149 12.44 3.99 6.48
CA ASP A 149 12.64 2.74 5.76
C ASP A 149 11.36 2.30 5.04
N GLU A 150 10.22 2.34 5.71
CA GLU A 150 8.92 1.93 5.15
C GLU A 150 8.45 2.77 3.96
N ILE A 151 8.76 4.06 3.98
CA ILE A 151 8.41 4.97 2.89
C ILE A 151 9.51 5.08 1.83
N GLU A 152 10.55 4.25 1.91
CA GLU A 152 11.70 4.25 0.99
C GLU A 152 12.27 5.66 0.79
N ALA A 153 12.47 6.37 1.93
CA ALA A 153 12.96 7.75 1.93
C ALA A 153 14.34 7.83 1.27
N ASP A 154 14.54 8.84 0.43
CA ASP A 154 15.80 9.10 -0.23
C ASP A 154 16.92 9.37 0.79
N GLU A 155 18.16 9.06 0.42
CA GLU A 155 19.35 9.26 1.28
C GLU A 155 19.49 10.71 1.73
N SER A 156 19.16 11.67 0.89
CA SER A 156 19.18 13.09 1.24
C SER A 156 18.20 13.44 2.37
N VAL A 157 17.04 12.79 2.42
CA VAL A 157 16.05 12.98 3.49
C VAL A 157 16.57 12.40 4.80
N ARG A 158 17.14 11.19 4.74
CA ARG A 158 17.75 10.53 5.91
C ARG A 158 18.89 11.36 6.47
N ALA A 159 19.82 11.77 5.62
CA ALA A 159 20.97 12.61 6.01
C ALA A 159 20.53 13.95 6.61
N ALA A 160 19.49 14.58 6.06
CA ALA A 160 18.96 15.84 6.59
C ALA A 160 18.34 15.65 7.99
N PHE A 161 17.64 14.55 8.24
CA PHE A 161 17.09 14.24 9.55
C PHE A 161 18.18 13.86 10.55
N ASP A 162 19.14 13.02 10.19
CA ASP A 162 20.23 12.56 11.04
C ASP A 162 21.17 13.70 11.48
N ALA A 163 21.22 14.78 10.69
CA ALA A 163 21.97 15.99 11.05
C ALA A 163 21.30 16.82 12.15
N LEU A 164 20.05 16.52 12.54
CA LEU A 164 19.34 17.24 13.58
C LEU A 164 19.90 16.90 14.98
N PRO A 165 20.18 17.90 15.84
CA PRO A 165 20.71 17.64 17.15
C PRO A 165 19.67 16.99 18.08
N GLY A 166 20.10 16.00 18.86
CA GLY A 166 19.30 15.43 19.95
C GLY A 166 18.23 14.44 19.51
N SER A 167 18.28 13.95 18.26
CA SER A 167 17.31 12.98 17.72
C SER A 167 15.85 13.39 18.05
N PRO A 168 15.36 14.49 17.48
CA PRO A 168 14.00 14.98 17.77
C PRO A 168 12.95 14.06 17.12
N PRO A 169 11.66 14.18 17.53
CA PRO A 169 10.58 13.59 16.78
C PRO A 169 10.51 14.23 15.38
N LEU A 170 10.13 13.43 14.37
CA LEU A 170 9.95 13.92 13.01
C LEU A 170 8.55 14.54 12.87
N GLN A 171 8.50 15.86 12.69
CA GLN A 171 7.26 16.57 12.36
C GLN A 171 6.93 16.33 10.89
N ARG A 172 5.76 15.76 10.61
CA ARG A 172 5.34 15.46 9.24
C ARG A 172 4.00 16.04 8.88
N SER A 173 3.84 16.31 7.60
CA SER A 173 2.57 16.46 6.90
C SER A 173 2.53 15.49 5.73
N TYR A 174 1.37 14.98 5.35
CA TYR A 174 1.29 14.09 4.20
C TYR A 174 -0.03 14.25 3.45
N ALA A 175 0.04 14.13 2.13
CA ALA A 175 -1.08 14.01 1.22
C ALA A 175 -1.00 12.68 0.44
N LYS A 176 -2.15 12.17 0.04
CA LYS A 176 -2.25 10.92 -0.73
C LYS A 176 -2.94 11.18 -2.04
N HIS A 177 -2.35 10.68 -3.12
CA HIS A 177 -2.77 10.83 -4.50
C HIS A 177 -3.05 9.43 -5.05
N ALA A 178 -4.30 9.11 -5.29
CA ALA A 178 -4.71 7.83 -5.84
C ALA A 178 -5.24 8.02 -7.25
N LYS A 179 -4.84 7.14 -8.19
CA LYS A 179 -5.28 7.14 -9.57
C LYS A 179 -5.64 5.73 -10.02
N THR A 180 -6.54 5.61 -10.98
CA THR A 180 -6.81 4.37 -11.70
C THR A 180 -7.21 4.67 -13.15
N PHE A 181 -6.91 3.71 -14.02
CA PHE A 181 -7.34 3.69 -15.42
C PHE A 181 -8.29 2.53 -15.63
N LEU A 182 -9.31 2.74 -16.45
CA LEU A 182 -10.25 1.71 -16.84
C LEU A 182 -10.74 1.95 -18.27
N CYS A 183 -11.38 0.96 -18.85
CA CYS A 183 -11.87 1.01 -20.24
C CYS A 183 -13.40 0.90 -20.28
N ILE A 184 -14.05 1.78 -21.05
CA ILE A 184 -15.47 1.73 -21.34
C ILE A 184 -15.65 1.39 -22.82
N ALA A 185 -16.17 0.20 -23.09
CA ALA A 185 -16.37 -0.43 -24.39
C ALA A 185 -15.06 -0.68 -25.17
N MET A 186 -14.47 0.32 -25.78
CA MET A 186 -13.25 0.21 -26.59
C MET A 186 -12.24 1.28 -26.21
N CYS A 187 -10.97 0.89 -26.00
CA CYS A 187 -9.89 1.77 -25.56
C CYS A 187 -8.66 1.67 -26.49
N GLU A 188 -8.91 1.59 -27.79
CA GLU A 188 -7.85 1.57 -28.80
C GLU A 188 -7.05 2.88 -28.86
N ASP A 189 -7.70 4.01 -28.49
CA ASP A 189 -7.09 5.33 -28.42
C ASP A 189 -7.10 5.79 -26.95
N ALA A 190 -5.96 5.62 -26.28
CA ALA A 190 -5.80 5.86 -24.87
C ALA A 190 -4.75 6.96 -24.56
N ASP A 191 -4.48 7.85 -25.51
CA ASP A 191 -3.52 8.95 -25.38
C ASP A 191 -3.82 9.86 -24.17
N ASN A 192 -5.10 9.94 -23.76
CA ASN A 192 -5.52 10.71 -22.60
C ASN A 192 -4.94 10.17 -21.28
N LEU A 193 -4.56 8.88 -21.21
CA LEU A 193 -3.96 8.29 -20.00
C LEU A 193 -2.54 8.80 -19.73
N ALA A 194 -1.86 9.31 -20.78
CA ALA A 194 -0.54 9.94 -20.67
C ALA A 194 -0.60 11.39 -20.18
N SER A 195 -1.81 11.98 -20.10
CA SER A 195 -1.97 13.36 -19.67
C SER A 195 -2.01 13.48 -18.15
N PRO A 196 -1.18 14.34 -17.53
CA PRO A 196 -1.28 14.59 -16.09
C PRO A 196 -2.57 15.31 -15.74
N VAL A 197 -3.10 15.03 -14.54
CA VAL A 197 -4.32 15.68 -14.00
C VAL A 197 -4.00 16.69 -12.90
N GLY A 198 -2.70 16.91 -12.61
CA GLY A 198 -2.21 17.90 -11.67
C GLY A 198 -2.10 17.44 -10.22
N GLN A 199 -1.91 16.16 -9.99
CA GLN A 199 -1.48 15.67 -8.68
C GLN A 199 0.00 16.04 -8.45
N LYS A 200 0.40 16.29 -7.21
CA LYS A 200 1.78 16.68 -6.87
C LYS A 200 2.79 15.59 -7.25
N LEU A 201 2.49 14.36 -6.87
CA LEU A 201 3.19 13.15 -7.31
C LEU A 201 2.18 12.29 -8.06
N GLU A 202 2.48 11.94 -9.31
CA GLU A 202 1.48 11.43 -10.23
C GLU A 202 2.03 10.36 -11.18
N PHE A 203 1.31 9.24 -11.29
CA PHE A 203 1.54 8.28 -12.36
C PHE A 203 0.70 8.60 -13.58
N VAL A 204 1.29 8.50 -14.78
CA VAL A 204 0.61 8.54 -16.07
C VAL A 204 1.02 7.35 -16.94
N ALA A 205 0.27 7.05 -18.00
CA ALA A 205 0.69 6.05 -18.98
C ALA A 205 1.93 6.54 -19.73
N GLY A 206 2.91 5.65 -19.90
CA GLY A 206 4.10 5.90 -20.70
C GLY A 206 3.87 5.53 -22.18
N ALA A 207 4.87 5.77 -23.01
CA ALA A 207 4.84 5.31 -24.39
C ALA A 207 5.15 3.81 -24.47
N GLY A 208 4.19 3.02 -24.94
CA GLY A 208 4.28 1.58 -25.13
C GLY A 208 3.62 0.76 -24.02
N ALA A 209 3.31 -0.48 -24.39
CA ALA A 209 2.64 -1.41 -23.50
C ALA A 209 3.42 -1.59 -22.19
N ARG A 210 2.70 -1.57 -21.06
CA ARG A 210 3.27 -1.78 -19.72
C ARG A 210 4.24 -0.71 -19.25
N SER A 211 4.37 0.39 -19.97
CA SER A 211 5.19 1.55 -19.59
C SER A 211 4.33 2.55 -18.84
N LEU A 212 4.82 2.98 -17.67
CA LEU A 212 4.21 4.02 -16.85
C LEU A 212 5.27 5.08 -16.58
N GLN A 213 4.86 6.30 -16.29
CA GLN A 213 5.76 7.39 -15.96
C GLN A 213 5.33 8.03 -14.65
N LEU A 214 6.30 8.29 -13.78
CA LEU A 214 6.11 9.01 -12.53
C LEU A 214 6.51 10.47 -12.72
N LEU A 215 5.62 11.37 -12.33
CA LEU A 215 5.81 12.81 -12.42
C LEU A 215 5.81 13.44 -11.02
N LEU A 216 6.64 14.46 -10.84
CA LEU A 216 6.59 15.38 -9.70
C LEU A 216 6.31 16.78 -10.23
N ASP A 217 5.24 17.43 -9.78
CA ASP A 217 4.80 18.73 -10.30
C ASP A 217 4.62 18.76 -11.84
N GLY A 218 4.23 17.61 -12.42
CA GLY A 218 4.05 17.47 -13.87
C GLY A 218 5.33 17.19 -14.66
N GLU A 219 6.49 17.18 -14.01
CA GLU A 219 7.79 16.89 -14.64
C GLU A 219 8.26 15.47 -14.33
N PRO A 220 8.94 14.78 -15.26
CA PRO A 220 9.46 13.44 -15.04
C PRO A 220 10.35 13.32 -13.80
N LEU A 221 10.09 12.33 -12.94
CA LEU A 221 10.86 12.08 -11.73
C LEU A 221 11.78 10.86 -11.91
N ALA A 222 13.05 11.11 -12.13
CA ALA A 222 14.08 10.08 -12.31
C ALA A 222 14.60 9.51 -10.99
N GLY A 223 15.04 8.25 -11.02
CA GLY A 223 15.74 7.57 -9.90
C GLY A 223 14.86 7.26 -8.70
N LYS A 224 13.54 7.45 -8.79
CA LYS A 224 12.62 7.22 -7.68
C LYS A 224 12.21 5.75 -7.61
N GLN A 225 12.28 5.16 -6.43
CA GLN A 225 11.79 3.81 -6.18
C GLN A 225 10.27 3.77 -6.33
N VAL A 226 9.79 2.79 -7.08
CA VAL A 226 8.39 2.46 -7.30
C VAL A 226 8.16 1.02 -6.88
N THR A 227 7.28 0.82 -5.92
CA THR A 227 6.85 -0.51 -5.51
C THR A 227 5.66 -0.94 -6.35
N ILE A 228 5.71 -2.14 -6.92
CA ILE A 228 4.66 -2.75 -7.75
C ILE A 228 4.11 -3.96 -7.00
N VAL A 229 2.83 -3.90 -6.66
CA VAL A 229 2.12 -4.95 -5.92
C VAL A 229 1.07 -5.57 -6.83
N PRO A 230 1.30 -6.77 -7.36
CA PRO A 230 0.30 -7.48 -8.17
C PRO A 230 -0.82 -8.03 -7.28
N LEU A 231 -2.02 -8.19 -7.86
CA LEU A 231 -3.14 -8.86 -7.20
C LEU A 231 -2.77 -10.31 -6.81
N ASN A 232 -1.96 -10.97 -7.64
CA ASN A 232 -1.44 -12.31 -7.40
C ASN A 232 0.05 -12.32 -7.79
N GLY A 233 0.90 -12.83 -6.92
CA GLY A 233 2.33 -12.92 -7.18
C GLY A 233 3.18 -12.15 -6.16
N GLU A 234 4.45 -11.99 -6.47
CA GLU A 234 5.40 -11.33 -5.61
C GLU A 234 5.50 -9.84 -5.96
N MET A 235 5.64 -9.02 -4.94
CA MET A 235 5.93 -7.59 -5.04
C MET A 235 7.32 -7.37 -5.64
N ALA A 236 7.45 -6.31 -6.43
CA ALA A 236 8.74 -5.86 -6.96
C ALA A 236 8.96 -4.37 -6.67
N THR A 237 10.22 -3.96 -6.57
CA THR A 237 10.61 -2.55 -6.48
C THR A 237 11.55 -2.24 -7.64
N VAL A 238 11.26 -1.14 -8.36
CA VAL A 238 11.98 -0.70 -9.55
C VAL A 238 12.24 0.79 -9.45
N ALA A 239 13.44 1.24 -9.78
CA ALA A 239 13.71 2.68 -9.90
C ALA A 239 13.23 3.23 -11.25
N THR A 240 12.68 4.44 -11.26
CA THR A 240 12.39 5.15 -12.51
C THR A 240 13.68 5.48 -13.27
N ASP A 241 13.63 5.43 -14.60
CA ASP A 241 14.75 5.84 -15.48
C ASP A 241 14.93 7.38 -15.54
N GLU A 242 15.82 7.85 -16.43
CA GLU A 242 16.11 9.28 -16.61
C GLU A 242 14.88 10.08 -17.10
N GLU A 243 13.94 9.45 -17.76
CA GLU A 243 12.68 10.01 -18.20
C GLU A 243 11.51 9.78 -17.22
N GLY A 244 11.81 9.29 -15.98
CA GLY A 244 10.79 9.00 -14.97
C GLY A 244 9.95 7.77 -15.26
N LYS A 245 10.38 6.89 -16.18
CA LYS A 245 9.58 5.73 -16.63
C LYS A 245 9.85 4.51 -15.77
N VAL A 246 8.80 3.70 -15.61
CA VAL A 246 8.80 2.36 -15.04
C VAL A 246 8.25 1.40 -16.09
N LEU A 247 9.01 0.37 -16.39
CA LEU A 247 8.54 -0.76 -17.21
C LEU A 247 8.12 -1.91 -16.26
N VAL A 248 6.85 -2.27 -16.31
CA VAL A 248 6.35 -3.41 -15.53
C VAL A 248 6.78 -4.71 -16.20
N ASP A 249 7.40 -5.61 -15.43
CA ASP A 249 7.94 -6.88 -15.91
C ASP A 249 6.88 -7.73 -16.64
N GLU A 250 7.28 -8.39 -17.72
CA GLU A 250 6.38 -9.20 -18.57
C GLU A 250 5.80 -10.42 -17.83
N THR A 251 6.45 -10.88 -16.77
CA THR A 251 5.96 -11.98 -15.93
C THR A 251 4.77 -11.57 -15.04
N MET A 252 4.60 -10.28 -14.76
CA MET A 252 3.43 -9.76 -14.04
C MET A 252 2.25 -9.67 -14.99
N SER A 253 1.04 -9.99 -14.52
CA SER A 253 -0.19 -9.96 -15.33
C SER A 253 -1.40 -9.59 -14.49
N GLY A 254 -2.46 -9.10 -15.16
CA GLY A 254 -3.70 -8.68 -14.52
C GLY A 254 -3.52 -7.37 -13.73
N VAL A 255 -4.23 -7.27 -12.63
CA VAL A 255 -4.28 -6.03 -11.85
C VAL A 255 -3.03 -5.88 -10.99
N VAL A 256 -2.44 -4.69 -11.06
CA VAL A 256 -1.31 -4.26 -10.22
C VAL A 256 -1.61 -2.90 -9.60
N MET A 257 -1.02 -2.64 -8.44
CA MET A 257 -0.93 -1.33 -7.85
C MET A 257 0.53 -0.89 -7.83
N LEU A 258 0.81 0.27 -8.38
CA LEU A 258 2.10 0.95 -8.25
C LEU A 258 2.00 1.96 -7.12
N SER A 259 3.09 2.14 -6.37
CA SER A 259 3.19 3.17 -5.34
C SER A 259 4.57 3.81 -5.31
N ALA A 260 4.59 5.10 -4.99
CA ALA A 260 5.81 5.89 -4.78
C ALA A 260 5.57 6.95 -3.71
N VAL A 261 6.62 7.38 -3.04
CA VAL A 261 6.55 8.45 -2.03
C VAL A 261 7.63 9.49 -2.33
N TRP A 262 7.23 10.76 -2.38
CA TRP A 262 8.15 11.88 -2.44
C TRP A 262 8.13 12.65 -1.11
N ILE A 263 9.30 13.03 -0.61
CA ILE A 263 9.42 13.83 0.62
C ILE A 263 10.06 15.15 0.29
N THR A 264 9.32 16.22 0.52
CA THR A 264 9.83 17.59 0.46
C THR A 264 10.44 17.95 1.80
N LEU A 265 11.73 18.31 1.78
CA LEU A 265 12.45 18.77 2.97
C LEU A 265 11.91 20.11 3.45
N PRO A 266 11.88 20.35 4.78
CA PRO A 266 11.48 21.63 5.31
C PRO A 266 12.53 22.73 5.04
N ASP A 267 12.10 23.99 4.91
CA ASP A 267 12.98 25.14 4.77
C ASP A 267 13.86 25.40 6.00
N GLN A 268 13.43 24.90 7.17
CA GLN A 268 14.14 25.02 8.44
C GLN A 268 14.47 23.64 9.00
N PRO A 269 15.62 23.43 9.66
CA PRO A 269 16.05 22.10 10.09
C PRO A 269 15.02 21.32 10.94
N ASN A 270 14.27 22.02 11.80
CA ASN A 270 13.23 21.41 12.66
C ASN A 270 11.81 21.63 12.10
N GLY A 271 11.69 21.90 10.79
CA GLY A 271 10.41 22.12 10.13
C GLY A 271 9.64 20.82 9.86
N VAL A 272 8.52 20.97 9.16
CA VAL A 272 7.62 19.86 8.83
C VAL A 272 8.07 19.22 7.51
N TYR A 273 8.39 17.93 7.53
CA TYR A 273 8.64 17.11 6.34
C TYR A 273 7.30 16.81 5.67
N HIS A 274 7.15 17.18 4.41
CA HIS A 274 5.92 16.90 3.67
C HIS A 274 6.09 15.71 2.75
N SER A 275 5.21 14.71 2.91
CA SER A 275 5.24 13.49 2.09
C SER A 275 4.04 13.45 1.14
N ASP A 276 4.28 13.29 -0.15
CA ASP A 276 3.29 13.00 -1.17
C ASP A 276 3.35 11.51 -1.52
N TYR A 277 2.24 10.79 -1.33
CA TYR A 277 2.11 9.38 -1.65
C TYR A 277 1.30 9.24 -2.92
N ALA A 278 1.85 8.64 -3.95
CA ALA A 278 1.12 8.34 -5.18
C ALA A 278 0.84 6.86 -5.30
N THR A 279 -0.37 6.49 -5.72
CA THR A 279 -0.73 5.14 -6.13
C THR A 279 -1.42 5.16 -7.49
N LEU A 280 -1.16 4.14 -8.30
CA LEU A 280 -1.88 3.86 -9.53
C LEU A 280 -2.30 2.40 -9.55
N THR A 281 -3.59 2.14 -9.66
CA THR A 281 -4.12 0.79 -9.85
C THR A 281 -4.56 0.61 -11.30
N VAL A 282 -4.05 -0.42 -11.96
CA VAL A 282 -4.33 -0.70 -13.37
C VAL A 282 -4.43 -2.19 -13.63
N ASP A 283 -5.18 -2.58 -14.65
CA ASP A 283 -5.06 -3.90 -15.27
C ASP A 283 -4.09 -3.80 -16.44
N LEU A 284 -2.96 -4.52 -16.35
CA LEU A 284 -1.90 -4.51 -17.36
C LEU A 284 -2.38 -4.98 -18.75
N GLY A 285 -3.46 -5.76 -18.80
CA GLY A 285 -4.10 -6.18 -20.04
C GLY A 285 -4.94 -5.09 -20.71
N GLN A 286 -5.19 -3.96 -20.02
CA GLN A 286 -5.98 -2.83 -20.50
C GLN A 286 -5.13 -1.57 -20.77
N LEU A 287 -3.83 -1.62 -20.51
CA LEU A 287 -2.90 -0.54 -20.90
C LEU A 287 -2.65 -0.61 -22.41
N PRO A 288 -2.53 0.55 -23.09
CA PRO A 288 -2.29 0.64 -24.52
C PRO A 288 -0.93 0.10 -24.95
#